data_9ea023604a051ef5f41ebe954e1a8d95
#
_entry.id   9ea023604a051ef5f41ebe954e1a8d95
#
_cell.length_a   1.000
_cell.length_b   1.000
_cell.length_c   1.000
_cell.angle_alpha   90.00
_cell.angle_beta   90.00
_cell.angle_gamma   90.00
#
_symmetry.space_group_name_H-M   'P 1'
#
loop_
_entity.id
_entity.type
_entity.pdbx_description
1 polymer ?
#
loop_
_entity_poly.entity_id
_entity_poly.type
_entity_poly.pdbx_seq_one_letter_code
_entity_poly.pdbx_strand_id
1 'polypeptide(L)'
;MSEQPHGAILQRDKTTYAIVPRTPAGIVSAEVLERLSAVARRYQIPIVKITSGQRLALVGIRKEDLPGIWQDLAMDAGRALELCLHYVQACPGNTVCSLGLRDSLSLGLALEQIFMDMALPAKLKMGVSGCSMCCGESYLRDVGVIGKKAGWTLTFGGNSGGRPRIADVLAEGLSDDEVVAKVRRVLEYYRGEGKKKERTARFVERMGVAAVQAAVA
;
A
#
# COMPACT_ATOMS: atom_id res chain seq x y z
N MET A 1 5.48 -14.14 25.98
CA MET A 1 4.65 -13.47 24.94
C MET A 1 4.42 -14.53 23.87
N SER A 2 3.16 -14.97 23.66
CA SER A 2 2.88 -15.97 22.62
C SER A 2 3.23 -15.35 21.25
N GLU A 3 4.02 -16.08 20.49
CA GLU A 3 4.42 -15.69 19.14
C GLU A 3 3.16 -15.43 18.28
N GLN A 4 3.12 -14.27 17.62
CA GLN A 4 1.97 -13.90 16.80
C GLN A 4 1.93 -14.81 15.57
N PRO A 5 0.80 -15.47 15.25
CA PRO A 5 0.73 -16.35 14.11
C PRO A 5 1.04 -15.60 12.79
N HIS A 6 1.67 -16.31 11.85
CA HIS A 6 2.08 -15.76 10.56
C HIS A 6 0.93 -15.04 9.84
N GLY A 7 1.15 -13.81 9.41
CA GLY A 7 0.20 -13.01 8.62
C GLY A 7 -1.15 -12.72 9.30
N ALA A 8 -1.27 -12.97 10.61
CA ALA A 8 -2.52 -12.83 11.34
C ALA A 8 -2.50 -11.59 12.26
N ILE A 9 -3.64 -10.94 12.41
CA ILE A 9 -3.84 -9.74 13.23
C ILE A 9 -4.83 -10.10 14.33
N LEU A 10 -4.37 -10.11 15.59
CA LEU A 10 -5.25 -10.34 16.73
C LEU A 10 -6.33 -9.25 16.80
N GLN A 11 -7.58 -9.66 16.92
CA GLN A 11 -8.72 -8.77 16.95
C GLN A 11 -8.98 -8.19 18.35
N ARG A 12 -9.95 -7.29 18.45
CA ARG A 12 -10.30 -6.57 19.69
C ARG A 12 -10.75 -7.51 20.81
N ASP A 13 -11.39 -8.62 20.48
CA ASP A 13 -11.86 -9.64 21.41
C ASP A 13 -10.71 -10.47 22.04
N LYS A 14 -9.48 -10.31 21.53
CA LYS A 14 -8.26 -11.02 21.94
C LYS A 14 -8.33 -12.54 21.78
N THR A 15 -9.28 -13.04 21.04
CA THR A 15 -9.52 -14.47 20.80
C THR A 15 -9.52 -14.83 19.32
N THR A 16 -10.05 -13.93 18.47
CA THR A 16 -10.09 -14.14 17.02
C THR A 16 -9.03 -13.32 16.28
N TYR A 17 -8.81 -13.71 15.04
CA TYR A 17 -7.81 -13.11 14.15
C TYR A 17 -8.43 -12.61 12.85
N ALA A 18 -7.76 -11.68 12.23
CA ALA A 18 -7.96 -11.31 10.83
C ALA A 18 -6.71 -11.61 10.03
N ILE A 19 -6.89 -11.96 8.76
CA ILE A 19 -5.82 -12.04 7.77
C ILE A 19 -6.12 -11.13 6.60
N VAL A 20 -5.09 -10.70 5.89
CA VAL A 20 -5.19 -9.89 4.68
C VAL A 20 -4.29 -10.53 3.63
N PRO A 21 -4.81 -11.47 2.81
CA PRO A 21 -4.04 -12.04 1.71
C PRO A 21 -3.52 -10.95 0.77
N ARG A 22 -2.37 -11.21 0.15
CA ARG A 22 -1.76 -10.26 -0.77
C ARG A 22 -2.54 -10.17 -2.07
N THR A 23 -2.98 -8.96 -2.42
CA THR A 23 -3.65 -8.62 -3.69
C THR A 23 -2.93 -7.42 -4.30
N PRO A 24 -1.86 -7.63 -5.11
CA PRO A 24 -1.05 -6.55 -5.65
C PRO A 24 -1.89 -5.52 -6.40
N ALA A 25 -1.73 -4.25 -6.08
CA ALA A 25 -2.51 -3.13 -6.62
C ALA A 25 -4.05 -3.34 -6.60
N GLY A 26 -4.55 -4.23 -5.74
CA GLY A 26 -5.97 -4.58 -5.64
C GLY A 26 -6.49 -5.51 -6.73
N ILE A 27 -5.60 -6.10 -7.56
CA ILE A 27 -6.00 -7.03 -8.62
C ILE A 27 -6.30 -8.41 -8.04
N VAL A 28 -7.43 -8.98 -8.44
CA VAL A 28 -7.83 -10.34 -8.12
C VAL A 28 -8.37 -11.03 -9.39
N SER A 29 -8.02 -12.31 -9.57
CA SER A 29 -8.60 -13.13 -10.65
C SER A 29 -9.86 -13.84 -10.16
N ALA A 30 -10.62 -14.44 -11.12
CA ALA A 30 -11.77 -15.27 -10.79
C ALA A 30 -11.38 -16.44 -9.87
N GLU A 31 -10.27 -17.10 -10.13
CA GLU A 31 -9.76 -18.24 -9.35
C GLU A 31 -9.39 -17.82 -7.92
N VAL A 32 -8.84 -16.61 -7.74
CA VAL A 32 -8.57 -16.05 -6.40
C VAL A 32 -9.88 -15.79 -5.65
N LEU A 33 -10.89 -15.23 -6.31
CA LEU A 33 -12.21 -15.00 -5.71
C LEU A 33 -12.91 -16.31 -5.35
N GLU A 34 -12.84 -17.35 -6.19
CA GLU A 34 -13.38 -18.68 -5.92
C GLU A 34 -12.71 -19.31 -4.70
N ARG A 35 -11.38 -19.28 -4.61
CA ARG A 35 -10.64 -19.77 -3.44
C ARG A 35 -10.99 -19.04 -2.16
N LEU A 36 -11.06 -17.71 -2.21
CA LEU A 36 -11.46 -16.89 -1.07
C LEU A 36 -12.88 -17.25 -0.60
N SER A 37 -13.82 -17.43 -1.55
CA SER A 37 -15.19 -17.84 -1.25
C SER A 37 -15.24 -19.24 -0.63
N ALA A 38 -14.52 -20.21 -1.19
CA ALA A 38 -14.46 -21.58 -0.70
C ALA A 38 -13.89 -21.64 0.73
N VAL A 39 -12.79 -20.92 0.98
CA VAL A 39 -12.16 -20.83 2.29
C VAL A 39 -13.10 -20.15 3.30
N ALA A 40 -13.73 -19.04 2.92
CA ALA A 40 -14.67 -18.35 3.81
C ALA A 40 -15.83 -19.25 4.23
N ARG A 41 -16.37 -20.07 3.32
CA ARG A 41 -17.43 -21.05 3.62
C ARG A 41 -16.92 -22.20 4.46
N ARG A 42 -15.78 -22.81 4.09
CA ARG A 42 -15.20 -23.98 4.78
C ARG A 42 -14.91 -23.71 6.25
N TYR A 43 -14.31 -22.56 6.54
CA TYR A 43 -13.91 -22.15 7.89
C TYR A 43 -14.95 -21.25 8.58
N GLN A 44 -16.13 -21.08 7.97
CA GLN A 44 -17.22 -20.26 8.49
C GLN A 44 -16.78 -18.85 8.91
N ILE A 45 -15.94 -18.23 8.09
CA ILE A 45 -15.40 -16.89 8.35
C ILE A 45 -16.55 -15.87 8.30
N PRO A 46 -16.86 -15.18 9.40
CA PRO A 46 -18.07 -14.36 9.50
C PRO A 46 -18.02 -13.07 8.67
N ILE A 47 -16.83 -12.54 8.40
CA ILE A 47 -16.68 -11.26 7.71
C ILE A 47 -15.58 -11.36 6.65
N VAL A 48 -15.95 -11.08 5.39
CA VAL A 48 -15.02 -10.78 4.31
C VAL A 48 -15.21 -9.31 3.94
N LYS A 49 -14.14 -8.50 4.08
CA LYS A 49 -14.22 -7.04 3.94
C LYS A 49 -13.22 -6.50 2.92
N ILE A 50 -13.71 -5.70 1.98
CA ILE A 50 -12.85 -4.86 1.14
C ILE A 50 -12.34 -3.69 1.99
N THR A 51 -11.02 -3.56 2.11
CA THR A 51 -10.38 -2.49 2.88
C THR A 51 -10.17 -1.22 2.04
N SER A 52 -9.91 -0.08 2.68
CA SER A 52 -9.54 1.16 1.99
C SER A 52 -8.25 1.05 1.17
N GLY A 53 -7.40 0.05 1.45
CA GLY A 53 -6.19 -0.24 0.67
C GLY A 53 -6.43 -1.19 -0.49
N GLN A 54 -7.67 -1.36 -0.97
CA GLN A 54 -8.06 -2.28 -2.06
C GLN A 54 -7.68 -3.74 -1.81
N ARG A 55 -7.62 -4.16 -0.53
CA ARG A 55 -7.30 -5.54 -0.14
C ARG A 55 -8.51 -6.21 0.48
N LEU A 56 -8.59 -7.52 0.36
CA LEU A 56 -9.60 -8.34 1.03
C LEU A 56 -9.09 -8.74 2.42
N ALA A 57 -9.88 -8.50 3.45
CA ALA A 57 -9.62 -8.94 4.81
C ALA A 57 -10.63 -10.01 5.20
N LEU A 58 -10.16 -11.13 5.75
CA LEU A 58 -10.98 -12.18 6.35
C LEU A 58 -10.88 -12.03 7.86
N VAL A 59 -11.99 -11.86 8.55
CA VAL A 59 -12.05 -11.43 9.96
C VAL A 59 -12.90 -12.39 10.77
N GLY A 60 -12.52 -12.66 12.03
CA GLY A 60 -13.21 -13.56 12.95
C GLY A 60 -12.70 -14.99 12.88
N ILE A 61 -11.43 -15.19 12.52
CA ILE A 61 -10.80 -16.51 12.35
C ILE A 61 -10.32 -17.02 13.70
N ARG A 62 -10.57 -18.30 13.99
CA ARG A 62 -10.01 -18.97 15.15
C ARG A 62 -8.53 -19.27 14.94
N LYS A 63 -7.74 -19.26 16.00
CA LYS A 63 -6.29 -19.45 15.93
C LYS A 63 -5.89 -20.78 15.28
N GLU A 64 -6.59 -21.85 15.63
CA GLU A 64 -6.36 -23.20 15.14
C GLU A 64 -6.62 -23.37 13.64
N ASP A 65 -7.47 -22.53 13.04
CA ASP A 65 -7.82 -22.59 11.62
C ASP A 65 -6.79 -21.88 10.71
N LEU A 66 -5.95 -20.99 11.28
CA LEU A 66 -5.02 -20.17 10.51
C LEU A 66 -4.09 -20.95 9.57
N PRO A 67 -3.43 -22.06 10.02
CA PRO A 67 -2.55 -22.82 9.14
C PRO A 67 -3.28 -23.44 7.94
N GLY A 68 -4.46 -24.04 8.20
CA GLY A 68 -5.29 -24.63 7.14
C GLY A 68 -5.82 -23.58 6.15
N ILE A 69 -6.21 -22.41 6.65
CA ILE A 69 -6.67 -21.28 5.81
C ILE A 69 -5.55 -20.83 4.87
N TRP A 70 -4.31 -20.62 5.36
CA TRP A 70 -3.19 -20.22 4.51
C TRP A 70 -2.84 -21.28 3.47
N GLN A 71 -2.90 -22.55 3.85
CA GLN A 71 -2.68 -23.67 2.94
C GLN A 71 -3.74 -23.70 1.81
N ASP A 72 -5.03 -23.56 2.16
CA ASP A 72 -6.13 -23.59 1.19
C ASP A 72 -6.18 -22.34 0.30
N LEU A 73 -5.82 -21.17 0.83
CA LEU A 73 -5.71 -19.95 0.04
C LEU A 73 -4.58 -20.03 -0.99
N ALA A 74 -3.48 -20.69 -0.67
CA ALA A 74 -2.28 -20.71 -1.49
C ALA A 74 -1.85 -19.29 -1.95
N MET A 75 -1.89 -18.34 -1.02
CA MET A 75 -1.57 -16.92 -1.24
C MET A 75 -0.58 -16.44 -0.19
N ASP A 76 0.26 -15.47 -0.57
CA ASP A 76 1.13 -14.79 0.37
C ASP A 76 0.34 -13.92 1.37
N ALA A 77 0.88 -13.78 2.57
CA ALA A 77 0.35 -12.84 3.54
C ALA A 77 0.66 -11.39 3.13
N GLY A 78 -0.35 -10.55 3.11
CA GLY A 78 -0.16 -9.11 2.92
C GLY A 78 0.43 -8.45 4.16
N ARG A 79 1.30 -7.49 3.96
CA ARG A 79 1.92 -6.73 5.07
C ARG A 79 0.85 -5.89 5.79
N ALA A 80 0.80 -5.96 7.11
CA ALA A 80 -0.21 -5.29 7.92
C ALA A 80 0.33 -4.66 9.20
N LEU A 81 1.37 -5.25 9.80
CA LEU A 81 1.97 -4.81 11.07
C LEU A 81 3.42 -4.38 10.92
N GLU A 82 4.08 -4.80 9.88
CA GLU A 82 5.50 -4.61 9.61
C GLU A 82 5.84 -3.14 9.32
N LEU A 83 7.09 -2.76 9.54
CA LEU A 83 7.60 -1.43 9.23
C LEU A 83 8.18 -1.42 7.81
N CYS A 84 7.31 -1.50 6.81
CA CYS A 84 7.64 -1.56 5.39
C CYS A 84 6.48 -1.02 4.54
N LEU A 85 6.56 -1.16 3.21
CA LEU A 85 5.42 -0.92 2.31
C LEU A 85 4.31 -1.95 2.56
N HIS A 86 3.11 -1.48 2.90
CA HIS A 86 1.95 -2.34 3.17
C HIS A 86 1.17 -2.67 1.91
N TYR A 87 1.02 -1.71 1.00
CA TYR A 87 0.31 -1.86 -0.27
C TYR A 87 0.55 -0.66 -1.18
N VAL A 88 0.33 -0.88 -2.45
CA VAL A 88 0.14 0.17 -3.45
C VAL A 88 -1.33 0.16 -3.87
N GLN A 89 -2.01 1.29 -3.73
CA GLN A 89 -3.37 1.49 -4.23
C GLN A 89 -3.26 2.12 -5.61
N ALA A 90 -3.71 1.42 -6.64
CA ALA A 90 -3.69 1.93 -8.01
C ALA A 90 -5.11 2.03 -8.59
N CYS A 91 -5.38 3.06 -9.36
CA CYS A 91 -6.57 3.09 -10.20
C CYS A 91 -6.32 2.34 -11.52
N PRO A 92 -7.35 1.98 -12.30
CA PRO A 92 -7.17 1.24 -13.55
C PRO A 92 -6.30 1.96 -14.61
N GLY A 93 -6.19 3.29 -14.55
CA GLY A 93 -5.40 4.05 -15.52
C GLY A 93 -5.94 4.06 -16.94
N ASN A 94 -5.09 4.45 -17.91
CA ASN A 94 -5.47 4.62 -19.32
C ASN A 94 -5.71 3.30 -20.07
N THR A 95 -5.42 2.16 -19.47
CA THR A 95 -5.72 0.86 -20.06
C THR A 95 -7.23 0.56 -20.09
N VAL A 96 -8.01 1.16 -19.17
CA VAL A 96 -9.45 0.93 -19.01
C VAL A 96 -10.25 2.23 -18.90
N CYS A 97 -9.72 3.24 -18.19
CA CYS A 97 -10.46 4.45 -17.87
C CYS A 97 -10.31 5.51 -18.97
N SER A 98 -11.45 6.01 -19.48
CA SER A 98 -11.48 7.08 -20.51
C SER A 98 -10.84 8.40 -20.08
N LEU A 99 -10.74 8.66 -18.77
CA LEU A 99 -10.07 9.83 -18.20
C LEU A 99 -8.59 9.58 -17.90
N GLY A 100 -8.14 8.33 -18.00
CA GLY A 100 -6.75 7.93 -17.71
C GLY A 100 -5.78 8.56 -18.70
N LEU A 101 -4.73 9.20 -18.20
CA LEU A 101 -3.64 9.77 -18.99
C LEU A 101 -2.40 8.87 -19.00
N ARG A 102 -2.24 8.04 -17.96
CA ARG A 102 -1.08 7.18 -17.73
C ARG A 102 -1.51 5.80 -17.24
N ASP A 103 -0.65 4.80 -17.45
CA ASP A 103 -0.86 3.44 -16.96
C ASP A 103 -0.47 3.34 -15.48
N SER A 104 -1.43 3.68 -14.63
CA SER A 104 -1.24 3.62 -13.17
C SER A 104 -1.19 2.21 -12.62
N LEU A 105 -1.79 1.25 -13.31
CA LEU A 105 -1.83 -0.12 -12.83
C LEU A 105 -0.47 -0.80 -12.98
N SER A 106 0.14 -0.72 -14.16
CA SER A 106 1.48 -1.28 -14.41
C SER A 106 2.53 -0.61 -13.54
N LEU A 107 2.51 0.73 -13.42
CA LEU A 107 3.44 1.44 -12.54
C LEU A 107 3.21 1.07 -11.06
N GLY A 108 1.96 0.95 -10.63
CA GLY A 108 1.62 0.54 -9.26
C GLY A 108 2.15 -0.86 -8.91
N LEU A 109 2.00 -1.82 -9.83
CA LEU A 109 2.55 -3.17 -9.68
C LEU A 109 4.08 -3.17 -9.60
N ALA A 110 4.74 -2.41 -10.47
CA ALA A 110 6.20 -2.27 -10.46
C ALA A 110 6.71 -1.67 -9.15
N LEU A 111 6.08 -0.59 -8.65
CA LEU A 111 6.44 0.02 -7.37
C LEU A 111 6.22 -0.95 -6.20
N GLU A 112 5.13 -1.71 -6.18
CA GLU A 112 4.88 -2.71 -5.15
C GLU A 112 5.96 -3.80 -5.17
N GLN A 113 6.27 -4.34 -6.34
CA GLN A 113 7.27 -5.39 -6.49
C GLN A 113 8.68 -4.94 -6.04
N ILE A 114 9.06 -3.71 -6.39
CA ILE A 114 10.40 -3.18 -6.10
C ILE A 114 10.58 -2.84 -4.62
N PHE A 115 9.55 -2.29 -3.95
CA PHE A 115 9.70 -1.68 -2.64
C PHE A 115 9.04 -2.44 -1.49
N MET A 116 8.33 -3.55 -1.74
CA MET A 116 7.53 -4.25 -0.74
C MET A 116 8.33 -4.71 0.48
N ASP A 117 9.55 -5.19 0.28
CA ASP A 117 10.38 -5.74 1.36
C ASP A 117 11.38 -4.73 1.93
N MET A 118 11.31 -3.48 1.49
CA MET A 118 12.17 -2.43 2.01
C MET A 118 11.84 -2.11 3.47
N ALA A 119 12.76 -2.37 4.39
CA ALA A 119 12.62 -1.96 5.79
C ALA A 119 12.61 -0.43 5.91
N LEU A 120 11.62 0.12 6.60
CA LEU A 120 11.37 1.56 6.73
C LEU A 120 11.13 1.95 8.20
N PRO A 121 11.28 3.24 8.56
CA PRO A 121 11.03 3.70 9.93
C PRO A 121 9.59 3.45 10.43
N ALA A 122 8.61 3.47 9.52
CA ALA A 122 7.21 3.18 9.82
C ALA A 122 6.53 2.48 8.63
N LYS A 123 5.30 2.02 8.84
CA LYS A 123 4.46 1.50 7.76
C LYS A 123 4.28 2.56 6.67
N LEU A 124 4.33 2.15 5.43
CA LEU A 124 4.21 3.01 4.26
C LEU A 124 3.07 2.54 3.37
N LYS A 125 2.41 3.47 2.72
CA LYS A 125 1.32 3.24 1.77
C LYS A 125 1.56 4.09 0.53
N MET A 126 1.39 3.52 -0.64
CA MET A 126 1.50 4.26 -1.90
C MET A 126 0.15 4.39 -2.59
N GLY A 127 -0.01 5.46 -3.36
CA GLY A 127 -1.18 5.68 -4.21
C GLY A 127 -0.74 6.08 -5.61
N VAL A 128 -1.25 5.39 -6.64
CA VAL A 128 -0.94 5.67 -8.05
C VAL A 128 -2.24 5.97 -8.78
N SER A 129 -2.36 7.17 -9.32
CA SER A 129 -3.54 7.65 -10.02
C SER A 129 -3.20 8.01 -11.46
N GLY A 130 -3.89 7.41 -12.43
CA GLY A 130 -3.63 7.63 -13.86
C GLY A 130 -4.00 9.02 -14.38
N CYS A 131 -4.66 9.86 -13.59
CA CYS A 131 -5.01 11.24 -13.93
C CYS A 131 -5.28 12.07 -12.67
N SER A 132 -5.60 13.35 -12.87
CA SER A 132 -5.85 14.34 -11.80
C SER A 132 -7.10 14.05 -10.94
N MET A 133 -7.98 13.13 -11.34
CA MET A 133 -9.13 12.72 -10.53
C MET A 133 -8.70 12.00 -9.26
N CYS A 134 -7.44 11.54 -9.21
CA CYS A 134 -6.77 11.04 -8.00
C CYS A 134 -7.47 9.85 -7.32
N CYS A 135 -8.09 8.94 -8.10
CA CYS A 135 -8.82 7.77 -7.58
C CYS A 135 -7.95 6.81 -6.75
N GLY A 136 -6.62 6.83 -6.90
CA GLY A 136 -5.66 6.13 -6.03
C GLY A 136 -5.36 6.88 -4.73
N GLU A 137 -6.07 7.98 -4.44
CA GLU A 137 -5.89 8.85 -3.26
C GLU A 137 -4.43 9.32 -3.05
N SER A 138 -3.70 9.54 -4.15
CA SER A 138 -2.25 9.76 -4.16
C SER A 138 -1.81 10.92 -3.25
N TYR A 139 -2.59 12.00 -3.16
CA TYR A 139 -2.26 13.13 -2.27
C TYR A 139 -2.39 12.80 -0.76
N LEU A 140 -3.08 11.71 -0.41
CA LEU A 140 -3.31 11.29 0.98
C LEU A 140 -2.48 10.06 1.36
N ARG A 141 -1.57 9.61 0.50
CA ARG A 141 -0.67 8.49 0.76
C ARG A 141 0.72 8.97 1.14
N ASP A 142 1.49 8.09 1.77
CA ASP A 142 2.88 8.38 2.16
C ASP A 142 3.73 8.74 0.93
N VAL A 143 3.54 7.99 -0.17
CA VAL A 143 4.04 8.28 -1.52
C VAL A 143 2.84 8.33 -2.45
N GLY A 144 2.73 9.38 -3.24
CA GLY A 144 1.69 9.52 -4.25
C GLY A 144 2.28 9.75 -5.63
N VAL A 145 1.68 9.12 -6.65
CA VAL A 145 2.05 9.31 -8.06
C VAL A 145 0.79 9.63 -8.85
N ILE A 146 0.81 10.73 -9.60
CA ILE A 146 -0.37 11.24 -10.32
C ILE A 146 -0.01 11.47 -11.77
N GLY A 147 -0.75 10.83 -12.68
CA GLY A 147 -0.62 11.00 -14.13
C GLY A 147 -1.06 12.37 -14.60
N LYS A 148 -0.21 13.00 -15.40
CA LYS A 148 -0.47 14.26 -16.10
C LYS A 148 -0.13 14.11 -17.58
N LYS A 149 -0.52 15.08 -18.42
CA LYS A 149 -0.16 15.06 -19.85
C LYS A 149 1.36 15.04 -20.07
N ALA A 150 2.10 15.85 -19.30
CA ALA A 150 3.56 15.97 -19.43
C ALA A 150 4.37 14.82 -18.79
N GLY A 151 3.76 13.93 -18.01
CA GLY A 151 4.45 12.87 -17.26
C GLY A 151 3.77 12.59 -15.94
N TRP A 152 4.51 12.05 -15.00
CA TRP A 152 4.02 11.82 -13.65
C TRP A 152 4.38 12.98 -12.71
N THR A 153 3.53 13.23 -11.74
CA THR A 153 3.82 14.05 -10.56
C THR A 153 4.07 13.12 -9.39
N LEU A 154 5.22 13.25 -8.74
CA LEU A 154 5.56 12.53 -7.50
C LEU A 154 5.26 13.40 -6.29
N THR A 155 4.55 12.84 -5.31
CA THR A 155 4.23 13.49 -4.04
C THR A 155 4.69 12.65 -2.85
N PHE A 156 4.95 13.29 -1.70
CA PHE A 156 5.43 12.60 -0.49
C PHE A 156 4.88 13.25 0.79
N GLY A 157 4.67 12.43 1.82
CA GLY A 157 4.28 12.91 3.15
C GLY A 157 2.78 13.12 3.36
N GLY A 158 1.93 12.49 2.54
CA GLY A 158 0.48 12.49 2.75
C GLY A 158 0.06 11.61 3.93
N ASN A 159 -1.09 11.94 4.52
CA ASN A 159 -1.69 11.16 5.60
C ASN A 159 -3.21 11.41 5.68
N SER A 160 -4.00 10.33 5.62
CA SER A 160 -5.46 10.35 5.81
C SER A 160 -5.90 9.96 7.23
N GLY A 161 -4.96 9.82 8.17
CA GLY A 161 -5.25 9.41 9.54
C GLY A 161 -5.63 10.56 10.48
N GLY A 162 -5.48 10.37 11.81
CA GLY A 162 -5.92 11.30 12.86
C GLY A 162 -5.32 12.72 12.81
N ARG A 163 -4.23 12.92 12.07
CA ARG A 163 -3.69 14.25 11.69
C ARG A 163 -3.56 14.31 10.17
N PRO A 164 -4.63 14.64 9.44
CA PRO A 164 -4.61 14.67 7.98
C PRO A 164 -3.56 15.63 7.43
N ARG A 165 -2.93 15.23 6.32
CA ARG A 165 -1.97 16.06 5.62
C ARG A 165 -2.01 15.74 4.12
N ILE A 166 -2.06 16.77 3.29
CA ILE A 166 -1.87 16.65 1.85
C ILE A 166 -0.37 16.52 1.58
N ALA A 167 0.01 15.57 0.74
CA ALA A 167 1.39 15.34 0.34
C ALA A 167 1.97 16.53 -0.44
N ASP A 168 3.25 16.83 -0.22
CA ASP A 168 3.96 17.83 -1.01
C ASP A 168 4.42 17.26 -2.35
N VAL A 169 4.40 18.10 -3.38
CA VAL A 169 4.96 17.77 -4.69
C VAL A 169 6.49 17.80 -4.60
N LEU A 170 7.12 16.69 -4.98
CA LEU A 170 8.57 16.59 -5.03
C LEU A 170 9.14 16.82 -6.45
N ALA A 171 8.44 16.32 -7.47
CA ALA A 171 8.86 16.46 -8.86
C ALA A 171 7.66 16.28 -9.80
N GLU A 172 7.76 16.82 -11.02
CA GLU A 172 6.74 16.75 -12.06
C GLU A 172 7.35 16.40 -13.41
N GLY A 173 6.52 15.99 -14.36
CA GLY A 173 6.93 15.69 -15.73
C GLY A 173 7.76 14.41 -15.87
N LEU A 174 7.65 13.47 -14.91
CA LEU A 174 8.50 12.28 -14.83
C LEU A 174 8.03 11.18 -15.78
N SER A 175 8.99 10.43 -16.34
CA SER A 175 8.77 9.10 -16.93
C SER A 175 8.56 8.05 -15.83
N ASP A 176 8.18 6.83 -16.21
CA ASP A 176 7.99 5.70 -15.29
C ASP A 176 9.31 5.36 -14.56
N ASP A 177 10.42 5.30 -15.28
CA ASP A 177 11.75 5.01 -14.72
C ASP A 177 12.21 6.10 -13.75
N GLU A 178 11.97 7.37 -14.08
CA GLU A 178 12.28 8.48 -13.19
C GLU A 178 11.44 8.46 -11.91
N VAL A 179 10.17 8.05 -11.98
CA VAL A 179 9.34 7.83 -10.79
C VAL A 179 9.97 6.77 -9.90
N VAL A 180 10.33 5.60 -10.45
CA VAL A 180 10.97 4.52 -9.67
C VAL A 180 12.26 4.98 -9.04
N ALA A 181 13.13 5.69 -9.81
CA ALA A 181 14.40 6.21 -9.31
C ALA A 181 14.20 7.23 -8.17
N LYS A 182 13.28 8.19 -8.33
CA LYS A 182 13.01 9.22 -7.32
C LYS A 182 12.27 8.66 -6.08
N VAL A 183 11.37 7.69 -6.25
CA VAL A 183 10.77 6.97 -5.13
C VAL A 183 11.85 6.24 -4.33
N ARG A 184 12.82 5.59 -4.99
CA ARG A 184 13.94 4.95 -4.31
C ARG A 184 14.74 5.96 -3.48
N ARG A 185 15.13 7.08 -4.07
CA ARG A 185 15.90 8.14 -3.36
C ARG A 185 15.16 8.67 -2.13
N VAL A 186 13.86 9.02 -2.27
CA VAL A 186 13.10 9.55 -1.13
C VAL A 186 12.91 8.51 -0.03
N LEU A 187 12.72 7.22 -0.38
CA LEU A 187 12.59 6.15 0.61
C LEU A 187 13.92 5.85 1.31
N GLU A 188 15.05 5.91 0.60
CA GLU A 188 16.39 5.77 1.18
C GLU A 188 16.70 6.93 2.13
N TYR A 189 16.40 8.16 1.73
CA TYR A 189 16.50 9.33 2.60
C TYR A 189 15.62 9.20 3.85
N TYR A 190 14.36 8.83 3.67
CA TYR A 190 13.45 8.57 4.79
C TYR A 190 13.94 7.43 5.69
N ARG A 191 14.52 6.37 5.12
CA ARG A 191 15.11 5.25 5.88
C ARG A 191 16.30 5.69 6.73
N GLY A 192 17.15 6.56 6.18
CA GLY A 192 18.34 7.07 6.87
C GLY A 192 18.03 8.07 7.98
N GLU A 193 17.13 9.00 7.71
CA GLU A 193 16.87 10.16 8.58
C GLU A 193 15.58 10.03 9.43
N GLY A 194 14.73 9.06 9.13
CA GLY A 194 13.45 8.85 9.80
C GLY A 194 13.61 8.20 11.17
N LYS A 195 12.88 8.72 12.17
CA LYS A 195 12.84 8.13 13.51
C LYS A 195 11.93 6.89 13.53
N LYS A 196 12.23 5.94 14.40
CA LYS A 196 11.41 4.73 14.57
C LYS A 196 9.94 5.08 14.81
N LYS A 197 9.05 4.51 14.01
CA LYS A 197 7.59 4.75 13.98
C LYS A 197 7.18 6.17 13.52
N GLU A 198 8.10 7.00 13.04
CA GLU A 198 7.77 8.30 12.46
C GLU A 198 7.17 8.12 11.07
N ARG A 199 5.92 8.52 10.88
CA ARG A 199 5.26 8.48 9.56
C ARG A 199 5.80 9.59 8.65
N THR A 200 5.77 9.36 7.35
CA THR A 200 6.25 10.29 6.33
C THR A 200 5.72 11.72 6.48
N ALA A 201 4.45 11.88 6.85
CA ALA A 201 3.85 13.19 7.13
C ALA A 201 4.60 13.96 8.25
N ARG A 202 4.96 13.26 9.34
CA ARG A 202 5.71 13.87 10.45
C ARG A 202 7.16 14.08 10.09
N PHE A 203 7.72 13.18 9.30
CA PHE A 203 9.07 13.31 8.76
C PHE A 203 9.21 14.58 7.90
N VAL A 204 8.30 14.82 6.95
CA VAL A 204 8.33 16.04 6.13
C VAL A 204 8.10 17.30 6.96
N GLU A 205 7.20 17.27 7.94
CA GLU A 205 7.01 18.41 8.86
C GLU A 205 8.28 18.75 9.66
N ARG A 206 9.05 17.73 10.06
CA ARG A 206 10.30 17.91 10.80
C ARG A 206 11.48 18.34 9.93
N MET A 207 11.63 17.72 8.76
CA MET A 207 12.77 17.97 7.88
C MET A 207 12.59 19.22 7.01
N GLY A 208 11.35 19.58 6.71
CA GLY A 208 10.99 20.59 5.72
C GLY A 208 10.95 20.01 4.30
N VAL A 209 10.00 20.47 3.49
CA VAL A 209 9.81 19.98 2.11
C VAL A 209 11.05 20.23 1.24
N ALA A 210 11.72 21.36 1.39
CA ALA A 210 12.92 21.70 0.62
C ALA A 210 14.07 20.69 0.80
N ALA A 211 14.27 20.19 2.03
CA ALA A 211 15.28 19.16 2.30
C ALA A 211 14.90 17.82 1.64
N VAL A 212 13.61 17.46 1.66
CA VAL A 212 13.12 16.24 1.00
C VAL A 212 13.22 16.37 -0.53
N GLN A 213 12.92 17.54 -1.10
CA GLN A 213 13.08 17.82 -2.54
C GLN A 213 14.55 17.73 -2.96
N ALA A 214 15.46 18.28 -2.19
CA ALA A 214 16.90 18.19 -2.47
C ALA A 214 17.41 16.74 -2.48
N ALA A 215 16.86 15.87 -1.63
CA ALA A 215 17.23 14.45 -1.58
C ALA A 215 16.79 13.65 -2.82
N VAL A 216 15.86 14.17 -3.63
CA VAL A 216 15.35 13.51 -4.85
C VAL A 216 15.74 14.23 -6.15
N ALA A 217 16.47 15.32 -6.06
CA ALA A 217 16.95 16.10 -7.20
C ALA A 217 17.82 15.31 -8.19
#